data_590bca6ccf523fb8c31659303bec6eb7
#
_entry.id   590bca6ccf523fb8c31659303bec6eb7
#
_cell.length_a   1.000
_cell.length_b   1.000
_cell.length_c   1.000
_cell.angle_alpha   90.00
_cell.angle_beta   90.00
_cell.angle_gamma   90.00
#
_symmetry.space_group_name_H-M   'P 1'
#
loop_
_entity.id
_entity.type
_entity.pdbx_description
1 polymer ?
#
loop_
_entity_poly.entity_id
_entity_poly.type
_entity_poly.pdbx_seq_one_letter_code
_entity_poly.pdbx_strand_id
1 'polypeptide(L)'
;IVALGSVKILASLTEAAVAIVNAVIHPSWRGRGVGRSLLHWQDGRARQMLVEYFGADCELPASIANWVDGHMTDRRRLYIAAGFYAKHMFQVMYRDLEGSEGRGPVPDGLHIVPMSEVSFSKLHHVHSEVFADHPLTEARDFWWGRALEDYEDRWSFVAMSDDGEIAGYCMSGRPAESWIAHGRLEAYINTIGVAPAYRGNGVASAMVSAATHAAAQDGMSRIGIDADIKSPTHAQAVYEHLGFLNDRTRVFYSIDQ
;
A
#
# COMPACT_ATOMS: atom_id res chain seq x y z
N ILE A 1 -13.50 -2.11 -27.91
CA ILE A 1 -12.29 -2.56 -27.18
C ILE A 1 -12.66 -3.80 -26.41
N VAL A 2 -11.92 -4.90 -26.60
CA VAL A 2 -12.20 -6.18 -25.93
C VAL A 2 -11.25 -6.44 -24.75
N ALA A 3 -10.09 -5.79 -24.75
CA ALA A 3 -9.12 -5.85 -23.66
C ALA A 3 -8.31 -4.55 -23.61
N LEU A 4 -7.85 -4.20 -22.42
CA LEU A 4 -6.93 -3.08 -22.15
C LEU A 4 -5.83 -3.60 -21.24
N GLY A 5 -4.58 -3.29 -21.57
CA GLY A 5 -3.42 -3.56 -20.72
C GLY A 5 -2.59 -2.31 -20.56
N SER A 6 -1.99 -2.14 -19.39
CA SER A 6 -1.04 -1.07 -19.09
C SER A 6 0.23 -1.63 -18.47
N VAL A 7 1.33 -0.91 -18.68
CA VAL A 7 2.62 -1.11 -18.01
C VAL A 7 3.03 0.23 -17.46
N LYS A 8 3.40 0.29 -16.19
CA LYS A 8 3.86 1.51 -15.50
C LYS A 8 5.18 1.21 -14.81
N ILE A 9 6.21 2.02 -15.07
CA ILE A 9 7.45 2.01 -14.31
C ILE A 9 7.25 2.81 -13.02
N LEU A 10 7.73 2.29 -11.91
CA LEU A 10 7.78 3.02 -10.65
C LEU A 10 9.10 3.79 -10.57
N ALA A 11 9.03 5.02 -11.01
CA ALA A 11 10.19 5.88 -11.24
C ALA A 11 10.85 6.41 -9.95
N SER A 12 10.17 6.32 -8.80
CA SER A 12 10.63 6.87 -7.52
C SER A 12 11.54 5.92 -6.73
N LEU A 13 11.89 4.76 -7.29
CA LEU A 13 12.66 3.74 -6.58
C LEU A 13 14.15 3.92 -6.78
N THR A 14 14.90 3.87 -5.70
CA THR A 14 16.37 3.90 -5.70
C THR A 14 16.99 2.54 -5.42
N GLU A 15 16.23 1.60 -4.85
CA GLU A 15 16.72 0.28 -4.43
C GLU A 15 16.21 -0.89 -5.30
N ALA A 16 15.25 -0.64 -6.20
CA ALA A 16 14.71 -1.67 -7.10
C ALA A 16 14.11 -1.07 -8.38
N ALA A 17 14.22 -1.79 -9.48
CA ALA A 17 13.62 -1.46 -10.77
C ALA A 17 12.30 -2.23 -10.94
N VAL A 18 11.15 -1.57 -10.78
CA VAL A 18 9.85 -2.26 -10.76
C VAL A 18 8.92 -1.75 -11.86
N ALA A 19 8.34 -2.69 -12.61
CA ALA A 19 7.24 -2.45 -13.54
C ALA A 19 5.94 -3.06 -13.02
N ILE A 20 4.87 -2.26 -12.96
CA ILE A 20 3.52 -2.73 -12.63
C ILE A 20 2.74 -2.97 -13.91
N VAL A 21 2.13 -4.16 -14.01
CA VAL A 21 1.28 -4.53 -15.14
C VAL A 21 -0.17 -4.68 -14.68
N ASN A 22 -1.10 -4.06 -15.42
CA ASN A 22 -2.53 -4.20 -15.16
C ASN A 22 -3.28 -4.51 -16.46
N ALA A 23 -4.32 -5.34 -16.37
CA ALA A 23 -5.14 -5.68 -17.53
C ALA A 23 -6.61 -5.86 -17.17
N VAL A 24 -7.48 -5.48 -18.09
CA VAL A 24 -8.92 -5.74 -18.05
C VAL A 24 -9.34 -6.41 -19.35
N ILE A 25 -10.12 -7.48 -19.25
CA ILE A 25 -10.67 -8.21 -20.41
C ILE A 25 -12.18 -8.22 -20.28
N HIS A 26 -12.85 -7.81 -21.35
CA HIS A 26 -14.31 -7.83 -21.42
C HIS A 26 -14.81 -9.25 -21.08
N PRO A 27 -15.83 -9.41 -20.21
CA PRO A 27 -16.30 -10.73 -19.73
C PRO A 27 -16.56 -11.74 -20.84
N SER A 28 -17.21 -11.34 -21.93
CA SER A 28 -17.52 -12.20 -23.07
C SER A 28 -16.29 -12.66 -23.87
N TRP A 29 -15.10 -12.12 -23.59
CA TRP A 29 -13.85 -12.47 -24.26
C TRP A 29 -12.88 -13.23 -23.37
N ARG A 30 -13.27 -13.51 -22.13
CA ARG A 30 -12.49 -14.35 -21.21
C ARG A 30 -12.49 -15.81 -21.69
N GLY A 31 -11.49 -16.57 -21.27
CA GLY A 31 -11.34 -17.99 -21.64
C GLY A 31 -10.89 -18.25 -23.10
N ARG A 32 -10.61 -17.21 -23.90
CA ARG A 32 -10.25 -17.31 -25.33
C ARG A 32 -8.76 -17.04 -25.61
N GLY A 33 -7.89 -17.10 -24.61
CA GLY A 33 -6.45 -16.85 -24.75
C GLY A 33 -6.04 -15.37 -24.70
N VAL A 34 -6.98 -14.41 -24.79
CA VAL A 34 -6.68 -12.96 -24.82
C VAL A 34 -5.82 -12.53 -23.62
N GLY A 35 -6.13 -13.03 -22.42
CA GLY A 35 -5.37 -12.70 -21.21
C GLY A 35 -3.91 -13.16 -21.27
N ARG A 36 -3.66 -14.34 -21.82
CA ARG A 36 -2.31 -14.89 -21.99
C ARG A 36 -1.50 -14.05 -22.98
N SER A 37 -2.09 -13.74 -24.13
CA SER A 37 -1.44 -12.91 -25.17
C SER A 37 -1.13 -11.50 -24.65
N LEU A 38 -2.07 -10.91 -23.88
CA LEU A 38 -1.89 -9.59 -23.29
C LEU A 38 -0.81 -9.58 -22.22
N LEU A 39 -0.78 -10.58 -21.34
CA LEU A 39 0.26 -10.68 -20.31
C LEU A 39 1.64 -10.93 -20.93
N HIS A 40 1.73 -11.73 -21.99
CA HIS A 40 3.00 -11.92 -22.72
C HIS A 40 3.50 -10.61 -23.34
N TRP A 41 2.60 -9.82 -23.93
CA TRP A 41 2.94 -8.50 -24.45
C TRP A 41 3.39 -7.54 -23.32
N GLN A 42 2.66 -7.54 -22.19
CA GLN A 42 3.00 -6.71 -21.03
C GLN A 42 4.38 -7.08 -20.45
N ASP A 43 4.70 -8.37 -20.35
CA ASP A 43 6.01 -8.84 -19.90
C ASP A 43 7.13 -8.31 -20.80
N GLY A 44 7.00 -8.49 -22.11
CA GLY A 44 7.97 -7.97 -23.07
C GLY A 44 8.11 -6.44 -23.04
N ARG A 45 6.98 -5.73 -22.94
CA ARG A 45 7.00 -4.26 -22.85
C ARG A 45 7.57 -3.77 -21.52
N ALA A 46 7.29 -4.43 -20.42
CA ALA A 46 7.84 -4.11 -19.10
C ALA A 46 9.36 -4.22 -19.10
N ARG A 47 9.91 -5.31 -19.65
CA ARG A 47 11.38 -5.48 -19.79
C ARG A 47 12.02 -4.38 -20.62
N GLN A 48 11.43 -4.03 -21.76
CA GLN A 48 11.90 -2.92 -22.59
C GLN A 48 11.90 -1.60 -21.81
N MET A 49 10.78 -1.28 -21.13
CA MET A 49 10.66 -0.04 -20.35
C MET A 49 11.62 0.01 -19.17
N LEU A 50 11.87 -1.12 -18.49
CA LEU A 50 12.88 -1.19 -17.43
C LEU A 50 14.27 -0.83 -17.95
N VAL A 51 14.67 -1.41 -19.10
CA VAL A 51 15.95 -1.08 -19.75
C VAL A 51 15.98 0.36 -20.25
N GLU A 52 14.89 0.86 -20.87
CA GLU A 52 14.78 2.25 -21.35
C GLU A 52 14.94 3.26 -20.20
N TYR A 53 14.42 2.94 -19.01
CA TYR A 53 14.40 3.86 -17.88
C TYR A 53 15.64 3.78 -16.99
N PHE A 54 16.08 2.56 -16.66
CA PHE A 54 17.17 2.33 -15.69
C PHE A 54 18.51 2.04 -16.36
N GLY A 55 18.52 1.78 -17.66
CA GLY A 55 19.71 1.38 -18.42
C GLY A 55 19.87 -0.15 -18.50
N ALA A 56 20.59 -0.61 -19.56
CA ALA A 56 20.84 -2.03 -19.78
C ALA A 56 21.81 -2.63 -18.74
N ASP A 57 22.70 -1.81 -18.19
CA ASP A 57 23.71 -2.20 -17.21
C ASP A 57 23.24 -1.93 -15.75
N CYS A 58 21.93 -1.79 -15.54
CA CYS A 58 21.38 -1.53 -14.21
C CYS A 58 21.56 -2.78 -13.31
N GLU A 59 22.24 -2.60 -12.18
CA GLU A 59 22.47 -3.66 -11.19
C GLU A 59 21.37 -3.78 -10.13
N LEU A 60 20.33 -2.90 -10.20
CA LEU A 60 19.21 -2.97 -9.25
C LEU A 60 18.41 -4.25 -9.45
N PRO A 61 17.92 -4.88 -8.36
CA PRO A 61 16.96 -5.96 -8.46
C PRO A 61 15.75 -5.51 -9.29
N ALA A 62 15.48 -6.22 -10.38
CA ALA A 62 14.38 -5.86 -11.28
C ALA A 62 13.21 -6.83 -11.14
N SER A 63 11.97 -6.33 -11.19
CA SER A 63 10.78 -7.16 -11.15
C SER A 63 9.61 -6.59 -11.95
N ILE A 64 8.76 -7.51 -12.42
CA ILE A 64 7.45 -7.19 -13.01
C ILE A 64 6.39 -7.70 -12.04
N ALA A 65 5.47 -6.83 -11.65
CA ALA A 65 4.55 -7.16 -10.58
C ALA A 65 3.09 -6.74 -10.85
N ASN A 66 2.17 -7.33 -10.11
CA ASN A 66 0.75 -6.94 -10.08
C ASN A 66 0.09 -7.29 -8.76
N TRP A 67 -0.97 -6.54 -8.45
CA TRP A 67 -1.91 -6.83 -7.38
C TRP A 67 -3.11 -7.59 -7.90
N VAL A 68 -3.46 -8.71 -7.26
CA VAL A 68 -4.61 -9.54 -7.64
C VAL A 68 -5.43 -9.85 -6.40
N ASP A 69 -6.71 -9.50 -6.41
CA ASP A 69 -7.61 -9.86 -5.32
C ASP A 69 -7.77 -11.40 -5.24
N GLY A 70 -7.81 -11.91 -4.02
CA GLY A 70 -7.77 -13.36 -3.74
C GLY A 70 -8.88 -14.17 -4.42
N HIS A 71 -10.06 -13.55 -4.61
CA HIS A 71 -11.20 -14.17 -5.29
C HIS A 71 -11.04 -14.27 -6.82
N MET A 72 -10.09 -13.53 -7.42
CA MET A 72 -9.87 -13.54 -8.88
C MET A 72 -9.06 -14.77 -9.31
N THR A 73 -9.63 -15.95 -9.14
CA THR A 73 -8.96 -17.25 -9.34
C THR A 73 -8.37 -17.41 -10.73
N ASP A 74 -9.10 -16.98 -11.79
CA ASP A 74 -8.62 -17.11 -13.17
C ASP A 74 -7.40 -16.24 -13.43
N ARG A 75 -7.39 -15.02 -12.88
CA ARG A 75 -6.25 -14.10 -12.97
C ARG A 75 -5.04 -14.66 -12.22
N ARG A 76 -5.24 -15.18 -11.01
CA ARG A 76 -4.18 -15.80 -10.20
C ARG A 76 -3.55 -16.99 -10.95
N ARG A 77 -4.36 -17.89 -11.53
CA ARG A 77 -3.90 -19.01 -12.35
C ARG A 77 -3.10 -18.55 -13.56
N LEU A 78 -3.53 -17.46 -14.20
CA LEU A 78 -2.82 -16.89 -15.35
C LEU A 78 -1.41 -16.41 -14.96
N TYR A 79 -1.28 -15.67 -13.86
CA TYR A 79 0.02 -15.19 -13.37
C TYR A 79 0.94 -16.34 -12.97
N ILE A 80 0.44 -17.33 -12.22
CA ILE A 80 1.21 -18.51 -11.82
C ILE A 80 1.69 -19.28 -13.05
N ALA A 81 0.82 -19.49 -14.04
CA ALA A 81 1.19 -20.19 -15.28
C ALA A 81 2.20 -19.41 -16.15
N ALA A 82 2.34 -18.09 -15.93
CA ALA A 82 3.34 -17.23 -16.59
C ALA A 82 4.63 -17.10 -15.79
N GLY A 83 4.78 -17.84 -14.67
CA GLY A 83 6.00 -17.83 -13.85
C GLY A 83 6.01 -16.82 -12.70
N PHE A 84 4.92 -16.05 -12.54
CA PHE A 84 4.80 -15.17 -11.38
C PHE A 84 4.55 -15.98 -10.10
N TYR A 85 5.13 -15.54 -8.99
CA TYR A 85 4.88 -16.13 -7.68
C TYR A 85 4.24 -15.12 -6.72
N ALA A 86 3.50 -15.63 -5.73
CA ALA A 86 2.89 -14.82 -4.69
C ALA A 86 3.97 -14.37 -3.68
N LYS A 87 4.43 -13.14 -3.79
CA LYS A 87 5.47 -12.57 -2.93
C LYS A 87 4.90 -12.17 -1.56
N HIS A 88 3.77 -11.45 -1.58
CA HIS A 88 3.07 -10.98 -0.37
C HIS A 88 1.57 -11.21 -0.47
N MET A 89 0.94 -11.36 0.70
CA MET A 89 -0.50 -11.47 0.83
C MET A 89 -0.98 -10.52 1.92
N PHE A 90 -1.98 -9.72 1.59
CA PHE A 90 -2.55 -8.71 2.46
C PHE A 90 -4.01 -9.02 2.73
N GLN A 91 -4.44 -8.75 3.96
CA GLN A 91 -5.82 -8.63 4.32
C GLN A 91 -6.25 -7.18 4.12
N VAL A 92 -7.11 -6.93 3.14
CA VAL A 92 -7.74 -5.63 2.94
C VAL A 92 -8.86 -5.49 3.97
N MET A 93 -8.84 -4.41 4.72
CA MET A 93 -9.77 -4.16 5.80
C MET A 93 -10.38 -2.77 5.63
N TYR A 94 -11.63 -2.62 6.04
CA TYR A 94 -12.34 -1.33 6.04
C TYR A 94 -13.05 -1.09 7.36
N ARG A 95 -13.14 0.18 7.73
CA ARG A 95 -13.99 0.68 8.80
C ARG A 95 -14.94 1.74 8.24
N ASP A 96 -16.25 1.57 8.49
CA ASP A 96 -17.24 2.61 8.21
C ASP A 96 -17.09 3.76 9.20
N LEU A 97 -17.31 4.98 8.73
CA LEU A 97 -17.05 6.21 9.50
C LEU A 97 -18.33 6.87 10.02
N GLU A 98 -19.51 6.35 9.67
CA GLU A 98 -20.77 6.82 10.23
C GLU A 98 -20.80 6.63 11.76
N GLY A 99 -21.04 7.72 12.50
CA GLY A 99 -21.07 7.71 13.95
C GLY A 99 -19.69 7.48 14.59
N SER A 100 -18.59 7.69 13.86
CA SER A 100 -17.27 7.53 14.42
C SER A 100 -17.05 8.52 15.57
N GLU A 101 -16.68 7.99 16.72
CA GLU A 101 -16.34 8.76 17.92
C GLU A 101 -15.07 9.60 17.69
N GLY A 102 -14.80 10.53 18.60
CA GLY A 102 -13.64 11.41 18.54
C GLY A 102 -12.30 10.66 18.50
N ARG A 103 -11.22 11.41 18.52
CA ARG A 103 -9.85 10.85 18.57
C ARG A 103 -9.67 9.95 19.78
N GLY A 104 -9.05 8.79 19.58
CA GLY A 104 -8.64 7.90 20.66
C GLY A 104 -7.55 8.48 21.54
N PRO A 105 -7.23 7.83 22.67
CA PRO A 105 -6.19 8.29 23.58
C PRO A 105 -4.81 8.29 22.91
N VAL A 106 -4.00 9.29 23.25
CA VAL A 106 -2.59 9.36 22.87
C VAL A 106 -1.76 8.87 24.08
N PRO A 107 -0.76 8.00 23.87
CA PRO A 107 0.12 7.57 24.96
C PRO A 107 0.84 8.72 25.65
N ASP A 108 1.11 8.59 26.94
CA ASP A 108 1.82 9.60 27.71
C ASP A 108 3.21 9.92 27.14
N GLY A 109 3.59 11.19 27.16
CA GLY A 109 4.86 11.66 26.59
C GLY A 109 4.89 11.72 25.05
N LEU A 110 3.73 11.51 24.40
CA LEU A 110 3.59 11.63 22.95
C LEU A 110 2.50 12.64 22.58
N HIS A 111 2.65 13.24 21.41
CA HIS A 111 1.62 14.08 20.79
C HIS A 111 1.50 13.78 19.30
N ILE A 112 0.32 13.98 18.75
CA ILE A 112 0.02 13.69 17.34
C ILE A 112 -0.02 15.03 16.58
N VAL A 113 0.85 15.17 15.58
CA VAL A 113 0.94 16.34 14.71
C VAL A 113 0.58 15.99 13.26
N PRO A 114 0.10 16.97 12.45
CA PRO A 114 -0.01 16.80 11.01
C PRO A 114 1.34 16.40 10.38
N MET A 115 1.31 15.55 9.37
CA MET A 115 2.53 15.08 8.70
C MET A 115 3.28 16.23 8.00
N SER A 116 2.58 17.25 7.52
CA SER A 116 3.16 18.47 6.93
C SER A 116 4.05 19.28 7.85
N GLU A 117 3.95 19.10 9.16
CA GLU A 117 4.84 19.76 10.14
C GLU A 117 6.20 19.08 10.26
N VAL A 118 6.36 17.90 9.65
CA VAL A 118 7.58 17.09 9.76
C VAL A 118 8.24 16.93 8.39
N SER A 119 9.56 17.05 8.34
CA SER A 119 10.30 16.87 7.09
C SER A 119 10.14 15.44 6.53
N PHE A 120 9.77 15.32 5.26
CA PHE A 120 9.67 14.03 4.56
C PHE A 120 10.99 13.24 4.57
N SER A 121 12.15 13.91 4.57
CA SER A 121 13.44 13.21 4.68
C SER A 121 13.64 12.54 6.05
N LYS A 122 13.19 13.18 7.14
CA LYS A 122 13.21 12.56 8.48
C LYS A 122 12.23 11.39 8.55
N LEU A 123 11.03 11.55 7.98
CA LEU A 123 10.02 10.48 7.93
C LEU A 123 10.51 9.28 7.11
N HIS A 124 11.17 9.51 5.97
CA HIS A 124 11.74 8.44 5.14
C HIS A 124 12.87 7.70 5.87
N HIS A 125 13.69 8.41 6.66
CA HIS A 125 14.71 7.78 7.49
C HIS A 125 14.07 6.84 8.52
N VAL A 126 13.05 7.30 9.25
CA VAL A 126 12.30 6.47 10.21
C VAL A 126 11.57 5.32 9.51
N HIS A 127 11.02 5.54 8.31
CA HIS A 127 10.44 4.47 7.49
C HIS A 127 11.46 3.36 7.22
N SER A 128 12.67 3.73 6.81
CA SER A 128 13.75 2.77 6.55
C SER A 128 14.14 1.96 7.78
N GLU A 129 14.16 2.58 8.96
CA GLU A 129 14.42 1.88 10.23
C GLU A 129 13.26 0.95 10.63
N VAL A 130 12.01 1.43 10.52
CA VAL A 130 10.81 0.66 10.87
C VAL A 130 10.72 -0.64 10.07
N PHE A 131 11.07 -0.58 8.80
CA PHE A 131 10.98 -1.70 7.86
C PHE A 131 12.32 -2.43 7.62
N ALA A 132 13.36 -2.13 8.41
CA ALA A 132 14.68 -2.75 8.24
C ALA A 132 14.64 -4.29 8.30
N ASP A 133 13.87 -4.85 9.24
CA ASP A 133 13.73 -6.30 9.46
C ASP A 133 12.42 -6.86 8.86
N HIS A 134 11.66 -6.05 8.12
CA HIS A 134 10.40 -6.50 7.54
C HIS A 134 10.67 -7.33 6.27
N PRO A 135 9.88 -8.40 5.98
CA PRO A 135 9.99 -9.15 4.73
C PRO A 135 9.87 -8.30 3.45
N LEU A 136 9.37 -7.07 3.57
CA LEU A 136 9.30 -6.06 2.51
C LEU A 136 10.58 -5.21 2.37
N THR A 137 11.66 -5.55 3.05
CA THR A 137 12.89 -4.72 3.10
C THR A 137 13.47 -4.43 1.72
N GLU A 138 13.43 -5.39 0.79
CA GLU A 138 13.88 -5.23 -0.59
C GLU A 138 13.07 -4.22 -1.41
N ALA A 139 11.95 -3.76 -0.87
CA ALA A 139 11.01 -2.87 -1.54
C ALA A 139 10.58 -1.67 -0.66
N ARG A 140 11.38 -1.27 0.34
CA ARG A 140 11.05 -0.14 1.24
C ARG A 140 10.69 1.12 0.48
N ASP A 141 11.56 1.55 -0.43
CA ASP A 141 11.32 2.73 -1.26
C ASP A 141 10.10 2.56 -2.17
N PHE A 142 9.83 1.34 -2.62
CA PHE A 142 8.63 1.04 -3.39
C PHE A 142 7.36 1.36 -2.60
N TRP A 143 7.26 0.89 -1.35
CA TRP A 143 6.09 1.14 -0.52
C TRP A 143 5.98 2.61 -0.12
N TRP A 144 7.10 3.26 0.14
CA TRP A 144 7.15 4.69 0.40
C TRP A 144 6.70 5.51 -0.80
N GLY A 145 7.28 5.27 -1.98
CA GLY A 145 6.88 5.94 -3.21
C GLY A 145 5.43 5.69 -3.59
N ARG A 146 4.96 4.45 -3.38
CA ARG A 146 3.56 4.08 -3.58
C ARG A 146 2.61 4.84 -2.65
N ALA A 147 3.01 5.03 -1.40
CA ALA A 147 2.21 5.77 -0.42
C ALA A 147 2.06 7.26 -0.75
N LEU A 148 2.99 7.81 -1.53
CA LEU A 148 2.97 9.22 -1.95
C LEU A 148 2.09 9.47 -3.19
N GLU A 149 1.70 8.44 -3.96
CA GLU A 149 0.97 8.63 -5.22
C GLU A 149 -0.39 9.32 -5.05
N ASP A 150 -1.10 9.03 -3.98
CA ASP A 150 -2.41 9.58 -3.65
C ASP A 150 -2.47 10.21 -2.27
N TYR A 151 -1.30 10.62 -1.75
CA TYR A 151 -1.11 11.21 -0.43
C TYR A 151 -2.10 12.36 -0.13
N GLU A 152 -2.70 12.31 1.05
CA GLU A 152 -3.59 13.35 1.57
C GLU A 152 -3.10 13.81 2.96
N ASP A 153 -2.58 15.02 3.03
CA ASP A 153 -1.99 15.59 4.24
C ASP A 153 -2.97 15.68 5.42
N ARG A 154 -4.21 16.06 5.12
CA ARG A 154 -5.25 16.26 6.14
C ARG A 154 -5.57 15.00 6.96
N TRP A 155 -5.24 13.81 6.42
CA TRP A 155 -5.49 12.51 7.06
C TRP A 155 -4.20 11.80 7.47
N SER A 156 -3.07 12.49 7.37
CA SER A 156 -1.75 11.92 7.62
C SER A 156 -1.12 12.55 8.86
N PHE A 157 -0.62 11.72 9.77
CA PHE A 157 -0.18 12.13 11.08
C PHE A 157 1.16 11.50 11.48
N VAL A 158 1.86 12.19 12.36
CA VAL A 158 3.09 11.73 12.99
C VAL A 158 2.91 11.77 14.51
N ALA A 159 3.34 10.71 15.17
CA ALA A 159 3.48 10.68 16.62
C ALA A 159 4.88 11.16 17.00
N MET A 160 4.96 12.24 17.75
CA MET A 160 6.20 12.85 18.23
C MET A 160 6.33 12.67 19.73
N SER A 161 7.54 12.40 20.22
CA SER A 161 7.84 12.47 21.65
C SER A 161 8.04 13.93 22.11
N ASP A 162 7.97 14.16 23.41
CA ASP A 162 8.23 15.47 24.01
C ASP A 162 9.67 15.96 23.73
N ASP A 163 10.59 15.04 23.48
CA ASP A 163 11.99 15.33 23.10
C ASP A 163 12.16 15.62 21.59
N GLY A 164 11.06 15.57 20.81
CA GLY A 164 11.06 15.86 19.38
C GLY A 164 11.48 14.71 18.47
N GLU A 165 11.49 13.48 19.00
CA GLU A 165 11.73 12.29 18.19
C GLU A 165 10.46 11.76 17.54
N ILE A 166 10.57 11.13 16.36
CA ILE A 166 9.45 10.51 15.66
C ILE A 166 9.22 9.11 16.24
N ALA A 167 8.14 8.96 17.02
CA ALA A 167 7.70 7.67 17.56
C ALA A 167 7.00 6.79 16.50
N GLY A 168 6.39 7.42 15.50
CA GLY A 168 5.74 6.73 14.40
C GLY A 168 5.05 7.69 13.44
N TYR A 169 4.55 7.15 12.33
CA TYR A 169 3.82 7.91 11.31
C TYR A 169 2.70 7.07 10.71
N CYS A 170 1.66 7.74 10.23
CA CYS A 170 0.53 7.17 9.49
C CYS A 170 0.29 8.05 8.26
N MET A 171 0.60 7.52 7.09
CA MET A 171 0.40 8.20 5.82
C MET A 171 -0.87 7.68 5.16
N SER A 172 -1.80 8.57 4.90
CA SER A 172 -3.09 8.26 4.28
C SER A 172 -3.18 8.88 2.89
N GLY A 173 -4.02 8.31 2.06
CA GLY A 173 -4.23 8.72 0.69
C GLY A 173 -5.70 8.85 0.32
N ARG A 174 -5.90 9.50 -0.81
CA ARG A 174 -7.20 9.76 -1.43
C ARG A 174 -7.34 8.94 -2.71
N PRO A 175 -7.82 7.67 -2.65
CA PRO A 175 -7.92 6.80 -3.81
C PRO A 175 -9.11 7.21 -4.70
N ALA A 176 -9.03 8.38 -5.33
CA ALA A 176 -10.14 8.99 -6.09
C ALA A 176 -10.67 8.09 -7.22
N GLU A 177 -9.83 7.27 -7.83
CA GLU A 177 -10.26 6.29 -8.84
C GLU A 177 -11.18 5.21 -8.24
N SER A 178 -10.95 4.82 -6.99
CA SER A 178 -11.78 3.87 -6.26
C SER A 178 -13.17 4.42 -5.98
N TRP A 179 -13.31 5.73 -5.80
CA TRP A 179 -14.60 6.38 -5.55
C TRP A 179 -15.58 6.17 -6.69
N ILE A 180 -15.09 6.30 -7.93
CA ILE A 180 -15.89 6.08 -9.13
C ILE A 180 -16.29 4.60 -9.22
N ALA A 181 -15.36 3.70 -8.94
CA ALA A 181 -15.59 2.26 -9.04
C ALA A 181 -16.53 1.72 -7.96
N HIS A 182 -16.46 2.26 -6.74
CA HIS A 182 -17.22 1.76 -5.59
C HIS A 182 -18.47 2.60 -5.28
N GLY A 183 -18.61 3.78 -5.89
CA GLY A 183 -19.71 4.73 -5.60
C GLY A 183 -19.67 5.27 -4.17
N ARG A 184 -18.49 5.30 -3.54
CA ARG A 184 -18.27 5.71 -2.15
C ARG A 184 -17.08 6.64 -2.02
N LEU A 185 -17.18 7.63 -1.13
CA LEU A 185 -16.04 8.44 -0.70
C LEU A 185 -15.26 7.66 0.36
N GLU A 186 -14.02 7.34 0.06
CA GLU A 186 -13.18 6.55 0.96
C GLU A 186 -11.78 7.15 1.13
N ALA A 187 -11.26 7.08 2.34
CA ALA A 187 -9.86 7.30 2.66
C ALA A 187 -9.12 5.95 2.69
N TYR A 188 -7.80 5.98 2.58
CA TYR A 188 -6.98 4.78 2.67
C TYR A 188 -5.70 5.07 3.44
N ILE A 189 -5.37 4.23 4.42
CA ILE A 189 -4.08 4.27 5.10
C ILE A 189 -3.09 3.50 4.21
N ASN A 190 -2.20 4.23 3.56
CA ASN A 190 -1.25 3.69 2.60
C ASN A 190 -0.05 3.02 3.28
N THR A 191 0.42 3.62 4.37
CA THR A 191 1.50 3.04 5.18
C THR A 191 1.43 3.58 6.60
N ILE A 192 1.82 2.74 7.54
CA ILE A 192 1.95 3.08 8.96
C ILE A 192 3.20 2.42 9.52
N GLY A 193 3.96 3.17 10.30
CA GLY A 193 5.16 2.70 10.93
C GLY A 193 5.27 3.19 12.38
N VAL A 194 5.79 2.32 13.26
CA VAL A 194 6.11 2.67 14.64
C VAL A 194 7.56 2.30 14.89
N ALA A 195 8.36 3.28 15.29
CA ALA A 195 9.77 3.09 15.61
C ALA A 195 9.94 2.00 16.69
N PRO A 196 10.95 1.14 16.58
CA PRO A 196 11.10 -0.03 17.46
C PRO A 196 10.98 0.27 18.95
N ALA A 197 11.56 1.39 19.40
CA ALA A 197 11.54 1.81 20.81
C ALA A 197 10.13 2.14 21.34
N TYR A 198 9.17 2.45 20.46
CA TYR A 198 7.82 2.89 20.83
C TYR A 198 6.74 1.82 20.56
N ARG A 199 7.15 0.63 20.09
CA ARG A 199 6.19 -0.46 19.80
C ARG A 199 5.53 -0.99 21.09
N GLY A 200 4.31 -1.51 20.95
CA GLY A 200 3.55 -2.08 22.05
C GLY A 200 2.85 -1.07 22.98
N ASN A 201 3.03 0.24 22.76
CA ASN A 201 2.52 1.31 23.63
C ASN A 201 1.30 2.06 23.05
N GLY A 202 0.58 1.47 22.08
CA GLY A 202 -0.64 2.09 21.53
C GLY A 202 -0.42 3.20 20.50
N VAL A 203 0.81 3.45 20.07
CA VAL A 203 1.17 4.53 19.12
C VAL A 203 0.44 4.36 17.77
N ALA A 204 0.43 3.15 17.22
CA ALA A 204 -0.29 2.87 15.98
C ALA A 204 -1.79 3.14 16.13
N SER A 205 -2.40 2.72 17.23
CA SER A 205 -3.82 2.95 17.53
C SER A 205 -4.16 4.44 17.59
N ALA A 206 -3.32 5.25 18.23
CA ALA A 206 -3.51 6.69 18.32
C ALA A 206 -3.47 7.36 16.93
N MET A 207 -2.50 7.00 16.10
CA MET A 207 -2.36 7.56 14.75
C MET A 207 -3.50 7.13 13.81
N VAL A 208 -3.88 5.83 13.83
CA VAL A 208 -5.01 5.32 13.04
C VAL A 208 -6.31 5.99 13.48
N SER A 209 -6.51 6.21 14.78
CA SER A 209 -7.67 6.93 15.30
C SER A 209 -7.69 8.38 14.84
N ALA A 210 -6.54 9.07 14.82
CA ALA A 210 -6.44 10.44 14.30
C ALA A 210 -6.78 10.51 12.80
N ALA A 211 -6.23 9.60 11.99
CA ALA A 211 -6.51 9.51 10.56
C ALA A 211 -8.01 9.22 10.28
N THR A 212 -8.57 8.27 11.04
CA THR A 212 -9.99 7.90 10.96
C THR A 212 -10.91 9.08 11.29
N HIS A 213 -10.61 9.79 12.37
CA HIS A 213 -11.37 10.97 12.77
C HIS A 213 -11.29 12.10 11.72
N ALA A 214 -10.09 12.39 11.21
CA ALA A 214 -9.89 13.43 10.21
C ALA A 214 -10.60 13.09 8.88
N ALA A 215 -10.54 11.84 8.42
CA ALA A 215 -11.25 11.38 7.24
C ALA A 215 -12.79 11.50 7.41
N ALA A 216 -13.31 11.16 8.61
CA ALA A 216 -14.72 11.32 8.92
C ALA A 216 -15.16 12.79 8.88
N GLN A 217 -14.35 13.71 9.43
CA GLN A 217 -14.61 15.17 9.39
C GLN A 217 -14.63 15.72 7.95
N ASP A 218 -13.85 15.12 7.05
CA ASP A 218 -13.82 15.45 5.62
C ASP A 218 -14.94 14.78 4.81
N GLY A 219 -15.87 14.08 5.47
CA GLY A 219 -17.04 13.46 4.85
C GLY A 219 -16.75 12.14 4.13
N MET A 220 -15.64 11.49 4.43
CA MET A 220 -15.41 10.13 3.93
C MET A 220 -16.38 9.16 4.61
N SER A 221 -16.95 8.23 3.84
CA SER A 221 -17.90 7.23 4.37
C SER A 221 -17.21 6.04 5.01
N ARG A 222 -15.96 5.76 4.60
CA ARG A 222 -15.14 4.69 5.18
C ARG A 222 -13.64 4.97 5.03
N ILE A 223 -12.83 4.24 5.80
CA ILE A 223 -11.37 4.22 5.68
C ILE A 223 -10.88 2.79 5.53
N GLY A 224 -9.94 2.56 4.61
CA GLY A 224 -9.34 1.26 4.33
C GLY A 224 -7.89 1.18 4.79
N ILE A 225 -7.40 -0.05 4.93
CA ILE A 225 -6.00 -0.38 5.21
C ILE A 225 -5.68 -1.80 4.70
N ASP A 226 -4.44 -2.02 4.28
CA ASP A 226 -3.91 -3.36 3.99
C ASP A 226 -3.03 -3.84 5.16
N ALA A 227 -3.37 -4.98 5.75
CA ALA A 227 -2.54 -5.66 6.75
C ALA A 227 -1.77 -6.80 6.09
N ASP A 228 -0.43 -6.77 6.13
CA ASP A 228 0.36 -7.93 5.69
C ASP A 228 0.11 -9.10 6.65
N ILE A 229 -0.37 -10.22 6.10
CA ILE A 229 -0.70 -11.43 6.87
C ILE A 229 0.53 -12.04 7.55
N LYS A 230 1.72 -11.79 6.99
CA LYS A 230 3.00 -12.25 7.53
C LYS A 230 3.70 -11.23 8.43
N SER A 231 3.06 -10.09 8.71
CA SER A 231 3.66 -9.06 9.57
C SER A 231 3.97 -9.60 10.96
N PRO A 232 5.20 -9.47 11.45
CA PRO A 232 5.57 -9.92 12.79
C PRO A 232 4.88 -9.08 13.90
N THR A 233 4.33 -7.93 13.56
CA THR A 233 3.67 -7.02 14.51
C THR A 233 2.21 -7.36 14.79
N HIS A 234 1.65 -8.40 14.15
CA HIS A 234 0.23 -8.74 14.25
C HIS A 234 -0.71 -7.54 14.03
N ALA A 235 -0.37 -6.67 13.08
CA ALA A 235 -1.06 -5.42 12.81
C ALA A 235 -2.58 -5.60 12.55
N GLN A 236 -2.97 -6.73 11.95
CA GLN A 236 -4.37 -7.07 11.73
C GLN A 236 -5.20 -7.01 13.03
N ALA A 237 -4.69 -7.59 14.14
CA ALA A 237 -5.40 -7.59 15.42
C ALA A 237 -5.59 -6.16 15.98
N VAL A 238 -4.62 -5.27 15.75
CA VAL A 238 -4.74 -3.85 16.13
C VAL A 238 -5.88 -3.19 15.33
N TYR A 239 -5.96 -3.44 14.04
CA TYR A 239 -7.01 -2.86 13.20
C TYR A 239 -8.40 -3.43 13.51
N GLU A 240 -8.51 -4.73 13.79
CA GLU A 240 -9.75 -5.36 14.24
C GLU A 240 -10.24 -4.71 15.55
N HIS A 241 -9.35 -4.48 16.53
CA HIS A 241 -9.68 -3.77 17.77
C HIS A 241 -10.16 -2.33 17.53
N LEU A 242 -9.66 -1.67 16.48
CA LEU A 242 -10.08 -0.34 16.06
C LEU A 242 -11.35 -0.34 15.18
N GLY A 243 -12.01 -1.49 15.04
CA GLY A 243 -13.29 -1.63 14.34
C GLY A 243 -13.16 -1.80 12.83
N PHE A 244 -11.98 -2.11 12.32
CA PHE A 244 -11.82 -2.50 10.92
C PHE A 244 -12.29 -3.95 10.72
N LEU A 245 -13.02 -4.18 9.65
CA LEU A 245 -13.53 -5.49 9.27
C LEU A 245 -12.81 -6.00 8.03
N ASN A 246 -12.58 -7.31 7.99
CA ASN A 246 -12.01 -7.99 6.84
C ASN A 246 -12.96 -7.89 5.63
N ASP A 247 -12.46 -7.40 4.50
CA ASP A 247 -13.20 -7.29 3.25
C ASP A 247 -12.75 -8.39 2.26
N ARG A 248 -11.48 -8.40 1.91
CA ARG A 248 -10.91 -9.38 0.98
C ARG A 248 -9.42 -9.58 1.19
N THR A 249 -8.87 -10.64 0.63
CA THR A 249 -7.43 -10.80 0.49
C THR A 249 -6.95 -10.20 -0.82
N ARG A 250 -5.72 -9.66 -0.82
CA ARG A 250 -5.02 -9.17 -1.99
C ARG A 250 -3.63 -9.80 -2.04
N VAL A 251 -3.21 -10.26 -3.20
CA VAL A 251 -1.92 -10.92 -3.39
C VAL A 251 -1.06 -10.10 -4.31
N PHE A 252 0.15 -9.82 -3.90
CA PHE A 252 1.19 -9.21 -4.72
C PHE A 252 1.96 -10.33 -5.43
N TYR A 253 1.77 -10.42 -6.73
CA TYR A 253 2.50 -11.33 -7.60
C TYR A 253 3.67 -10.61 -8.23
N SER A 254 4.83 -11.25 -8.26
CA SER A 254 5.97 -10.76 -9.01
C SER A 254 6.70 -11.86 -9.76
N ILE A 255 7.43 -11.48 -10.78
CA ILE A 255 8.46 -12.27 -11.44
C ILE A 255 9.73 -11.43 -11.43
N ASP A 256 10.79 -11.95 -10.80
CA ASP A 256 12.07 -11.27 -10.71
C ASP A 256 12.86 -11.48 -12.01
N GLN A 257 13.72 -10.51 -12.35
CA GLN A 257 14.48 -10.44 -13.60
C GLN A 257 15.97 -10.61 -13.33
#